data_dc0bfb989775229de2ccdebd883aa515
#
_entry.id   dc0bfb989775229de2ccdebd883aa515
#
_cell.length_a   1.000
_cell.length_b   1.000
_cell.length_c   1.000
_cell.angle_alpha   90.00
_cell.angle_beta   90.00
_cell.angle_gamma   90.00
#
_symmetry.space_group_name_H-M   'P 1'
#
loop_
_entity.id
_entity.type
_entity.pdbx_description
1 polymer ?
#
loop_
_entity_poly.entity_id
_entity_poly.type
_entity_poly.pdbx_seq_one_letter_code
_entity_poly.pdbx_strand_id
1 'polypeptide(L)'
;GLAVLFFFMLSNSNNPFFEKIRELFRGIFEGLSSILKMENKVYFLLHTVFIWIMYIGMFWICFFCLEETSHVPLAGVVASFVMGSLAIEFVQGGLGVFPLAIMNTLLLYGVSKSGALALGWILWTSQTLMIIVLGVASIPLLRFVNRNKTIESTTDNQK
;
A
#
# COMPACT_ATOMS: atom_id res chain seq x y z
N GLY A 1 9.64 4.80 -30.11
CA GLY A 1 9.46 3.77 -31.14
C GLY A 1 8.56 2.63 -30.67
N LEU A 2 9.02 1.72 -29.81
CA LEU A 2 8.27 0.52 -29.39
C LEU A 2 6.97 0.81 -28.63
N ALA A 3 6.97 1.83 -27.77
CA ALA A 3 5.77 2.23 -27.02
C ALA A 3 4.66 2.78 -27.91
N VAL A 4 5.02 3.48 -28.98
CA VAL A 4 4.05 4.03 -29.95
C VAL A 4 3.48 2.93 -30.82
N LEU A 5 4.30 1.95 -31.25
CA LEU A 5 3.87 0.77 -31.98
C LEU A 5 2.95 -0.12 -31.13
N PHE A 6 3.28 -0.31 -29.87
CA PHE A 6 2.46 -1.04 -28.90
C PHE A 6 1.11 -0.35 -28.67
N PHE A 7 1.11 0.98 -28.54
CA PHE A 7 -0.10 1.79 -28.43
C PHE A 7 -0.96 1.73 -29.69
N PHE A 8 -0.34 1.71 -30.88
CA PHE A 8 -1.06 1.62 -32.15
C PHE A 8 -1.65 0.21 -32.40
N MET A 9 -0.95 -0.86 -31.98
CA MET A 9 -1.49 -2.23 -31.99
C MET A 9 -2.67 -2.40 -31.02
N LEU A 10 -2.59 -1.78 -29.83
CA LEU A 10 -3.70 -1.76 -28.87
C LEU A 10 -4.90 -0.96 -29.39
N SER A 11 -4.67 0.07 -30.21
CA SER A 11 -5.73 0.95 -30.72
C SER A 11 -6.58 0.31 -31.83
N ASN A 12 -6.04 -0.67 -32.55
CA ASN A 12 -6.69 -1.23 -33.76
C ASN A 12 -7.17 -2.68 -33.62
N SER A 13 -7.18 -3.25 -32.41
CA SER A 13 -7.61 -4.63 -32.18
C SER A 13 -9.02 -4.67 -31.56
N ASN A 14 -9.97 -5.29 -32.27
CA ASN A 14 -11.35 -5.55 -31.81
C ASN A 14 -11.46 -6.71 -30.80
N ASN A 15 -10.39 -7.03 -30.07
CA ASN A 15 -10.37 -8.11 -29.10
C ASN A 15 -10.86 -7.61 -27.73
N PRO A 16 -11.83 -8.27 -27.06
CA PRO A 16 -12.38 -7.82 -25.76
C PRO A 16 -11.32 -7.71 -24.66
N PHE A 17 -10.18 -8.38 -24.81
CA PHE A 17 -9.05 -8.26 -23.89
C PHE A 17 -8.35 -6.89 -24.02
N PHE A 18 -8.17 -6.40 -25.25
CA PHE A 18 -7.56 -5.09 -25.50
C PHE A 18 -8.48 -3.92 -25.11
N GLU A 19 -9.79 -4.14 -25.21
CA GLU A 19 -10.79 -3.17 -24.75
C GLU A 19 -10.71 -2.95 -23.24
N LYS A 20 -10.61 -4.03 -22.44
CA LYS A 20 -10.38 -3.96 -20.99
C LYS A 20 -9.07 -3.26 -20.63
N ILE A 21 -8.00 -3.51 -21.35
CA ILE A 21 -6.71 -2.84 -21.13
C ILE A 21 -6.83 -1.34 -21.43
N ARG A 22 -7.53 -0.97 -22.49
CA ARG A 22 -7.79 0.42 -22.85
C ARG A 22 -8.62 1.14 -21.78
N GLU A 23 -9.67 0.50 -21.26
CA GLU A 23 -10.49 1.05 -20.18
C GLU A 23 -9.67 1.25 -18.90
N LEU A 24 -8.80 0.32 -18.54
CA LEU A 24 -7.88 0.47 -17.40
C LEU A 24 -6.95 1.68 -17.57
N PHE A 25 -6.30 1.81 -18.74
CA PHE A 25 -5.44 2.96 -19.03
C PHE A 25 -6.22 4.27 -19.01
N ARG A 26 -7.43 4.28 -19.60
CA ARG A 26 -8.31 5.44 -19.58
C ARG A 26 -8.69 5.84 -18.15
N GLY A 27 -9.06 4.86 -17.31
CA GLY A 27 -9.37 5.10 -15.89
C GLY A 27 -8.17 5.66 -15.11
N ILE A 28 -6.96 5.18 -15.39
CA ILE A 28 -5.73 5.72 -14.80
C ILE A 28 -5.49 7.16 -15.24
N PHE A 29 -5.62 7.47 -16.54
CA PHE A 29 -5.46 8.83 -17.06
C PHE A 29 -6.54 9.79 -16.53
N GLU A 30 -7.78 9.35 -16.43
CA GLU A 30 -8.87 10.13 -15.85
C GLU A 30 -8.61 10.40 -14.36
N GLY A 31 -8.14 9.40 -13.61
CA GLY A 31 -7.74 9.55 -12.22
C GLY A 31 -6.59 10.53 -12.03
N LEU A 32 -5.51 10.42 -12.83
CA LEU A 32 -4.41 11.40 -12.80
C LEU A 32 -4.87 12.82 -13.15
N SER A 33 -5.72 12.93 -14.18
CA SER A 33 -6.27 14.23 -14.60
C SER A 33 -7.15 14.84 -13.52
N SER A 34 -7.89 14.04 -12.77
CA SER A 34 -8.70 14.49 -11.63
C SER A 34 -7.83 15.10 -10.53
N ILE A 35 -6.69 14.46 -10.20
CA ILE A 35 -5.74 14.98 -9.21
C ILE A 35 -5.18 16.34 -9.63
N LEU A 36 -4.86 16.52 -10.92
CA LEU A 36 -4.34 17.77 -11.46
C LEU A 36 -5.36 18.91 -11.41
N LYS A 37 -6.66 18.60 -11.44
CA LYS A 37 -7.78 19.56 -11.39
C LYS A 37 -8.20 19.92 -9.96
N MET A 38 -7.69 19.22 -8.93
CA MET A 38 -8.02 19.53 -7.53
C MET A 38 -7.46 20.89 -7.12
N GLU A 39 -8.26 21.68 -6.39
CA GLU A 39 -7.83 22.98 -5.85
C GLU A 39 -6.63 22.84 -4.90
N ASN A 40 -6.60 21.80 -4.08
CA ASN A 40 -5.56 21.54 -3.07
C ASN A 40 -4.61 20.39 -3.44
N LYS A 41 -4.25 20.25 -4.73
CA LYS A 41 -3.36 19.20 -5.26
C LYS A 41 -2.02 19.08 -4.53
N VAL A 42 -1.44 20.20 -4.09
CA VAL A 42 -0.15 20.21 -3.39
C VAL A 42 -0.28 19.56 -2.01
N TYR A 43 -1.32 19.88 -1.25
CA TYR A 43 -1.59 19.23 0.04
C TYR A 43 -1.86 17.73 -0.12
N PHE A 44 -2.62 17.34 -1.13
CA PHE A 44 -2.86 15.94 -1.46
C PHE A 44 -1.57 15.19 -1.76
N LEU A 45 -0.71 15.74 -2.62
CA LEU A 45 0.60 15.16 -2.97
C LEU A 45 1.52 15.06 -1.74
N LEU A 46 1.61 16.12 -0.92
CA LEU A 46 2.42 16.11 0.29
C LEU A 46 1.96 15.03 1.27
N HIS A 47 0.65 14.90 1.50
CA HIS A 47 0.12 13.84 2.37
C HIS A 47 0.38 12.45 1.79
N THR A 48 0.22 12.28 0.49
CA THR A 48 0.51 11.00 -0.18
C THR A 48 1.99 10.61 -0.02
N VAL A 49 2.90 11.52 -0.31
CA VAL A 49 4.34 11.29 -0.13
C VAL A 49 4.68 11.01 1.34
N PHE A 50 4.09 11.76 2.27
CA PHE A 50 4.28 11.54 3.69
C PHE A 50 3.83 10.14 4.12
N ILE A 51 2.67 9.69 3.66
CA ILE A 51 2.16 8.33 3.94
C ILE A 51 3.14 7.27 3.43
N TRP A 52 3.65 7.40 2.21
CA TRP A 52 4.61 6.46 1.65
C TRP A 52 5.95 6.44 2.40
N ILE A 53 6.44 7.61 2.81
CA ILE A 53 7.65 7.70 3.66
C ILE A 53 7.42 7.00 5.00
N MET A 54 6.27 7.19 5.62
CA MET A 54 5.92 6.52 6.87
C MET A 54 5.83 5.01 6.71
N TYR A 55 5.22 4.51 5.62
CA TYR A 55 5.15 3.08 5.33
C TYR A 55 6.53 2.45 5.14
N ILE A 56 7.38 3.06 4.32
CA ILE A 56 8.75 2.58 4.08
C ILE A 56 9.58 2.69 5.37
N GLY A 57 9.42 3.77 6.13
CA GLY A 57 10.12 3.96 7.40
C GLY A 57 9.75 2.90 8.44
N MET A 58 8.46 2.63 8.61
CA MET A 58 7.98 1.57 9.51
C MET A 58 8.50 0.19 9.07
N PHE A 59 8.47 -0.09 7.78
CA PHE A 59 8.98 -1.32 7.21
C PHE A 59 10.50 -1.44 7.46
N TRP A 60 11.26 -0.38 7.26
CA TRP A 60 12.71 -0.34 7.46
C TRP A 60 13.09 -0.54 8.93
N ILE A 61 12.37 0.05 9.88
CA ILE A 61 12.63 -0.13 11.32
C ILE A 61 12.58 -1.62 11.71
N CYS A 62 11.69 -2.42 11.11
CA CYS A 62 11.61 -3.84 11.40
C CYS A 62 12.85 -4.62 10.99
N PHE A 63 13.68 -4.12 10.05
CA PHE A 63 14.93 -4.77 9.66
C PHE A 63 15.96 -4.78 10.77
N PHE A 64 15.86 -3.87 11.73
CA PHE A 64 16.73 -3.81 12.90
C PHE A 64 16.31 -4.77 14.03
N CYS A 65 15.18 -5.49 13.87
CA CYS A 65 14.75 -6.48 14.84
C CYS A 65 15.63 -7.74 14.85
N LEU A 66 16.33 -8.01 13.75
CA LEU A 66 17.21 -9.17 13.60
C LEU A 66 18.60 -8.69 13.15
N GLU A 67 19.64 -9.20 13.79
CA GLU A 67 21.02 -8.84 13.46
C GLU A 67 21.36 -9.13 11.99
N GLU A 68 20.90 -10.28 11.48
CA GLU A 68 21.15 -10.69 10.09
C GLU A 68 20.53 -9.76 9.04
N THR A 69 19.46 -9.04 9.38
CA THR A 69 18.76 -8.13 8.45
C THR A 69 19.12 -6.67 8.63
N SER A 70 19.78 -6.32 9.73
CA SER A 70 20.17 -4.94 10.04
C SER A 70 21.16 -4.34 9.04
N HIS A 71 21.93 -5.19 8.35
CA HIS A 71 22.95 -4.79 7.37
C HIS A 71 22.43 -4.72 5.93
N VAL A 72 21.15 -5.05 5.70
CA VAL A 72 20.54 -5.00 4.36
C VAL A 72 20.50 -3.55 3.87
N PRO A 73 21.05 -3.26 2.68
CA PRO A 73 21.06 -1.91 2.13
C PRO A 73 19.64 -1.43 1.83
N LEU A 74 19.43 -0.12 1.80
CA LEU A 74 18.13 0.49 1.51
C LEU A 74 17.49 -0.06 0.22
N ALA A 75 18.29 -0.39 -0.78
CA ALA A 75 17.81 -1.03 -2.01
C ALA A 75 17.11 -2.38 -1.73
N GLY A 76 17.66 -3.20 -0.82
CA GLY A 76 17.06 -4.46 -0.39
C GLY A 76 15.76 -4.25 0.40
N VAL A 77 15.73 -3.22 1.24
CA VAL A 77 14.51 -2.83 1.98
C VAL A 77 13.40 -2.43 1.01
N VAL A 78 13.70 -1.54 0.05
CA VAL A 78 12.72 -1.08 -0.95
C VAL A 78 12.28 -2.23 -1.86
N ALA A 79 13.21 -3.08 -2.31
CA ALA A 79 12.87 -4.26 -3.11
C ALA A 79 11.93 -5.21 -2.35
N SER A 80 12.22 -5.47 -1.07
CA SER A 80 11.38 -6.29 -0.19
C SER A 80 10.01 -5.66 0.02
N PHE A 81 9.94 -4.34 0.20
CA PHE A 81 8.69 -3.60 0.33
C PHE A 81 7.80 -3.75 -0.91
N VAL A 82 8.37 -3.57 -2.10
CA VAL A 82 7.65 -3.72 -3.38
C VAL A 82 7.17 -5.16 -3.57
N MET A 83 8.04 -6.15 -3.36
CA MET A 83 7.67 -7.56 -3.51
C MET A 83 6.63 -8.01 -2.50
N GLY A 84 6.73 -7.53 -1.26
CA GLY A 84 5.72 -7.77 -0.22
C GLY A 84 4.39 -7.14 -0.55
N SER A 85 4.36 -5.90 -1.06
CA SER A 85 3.14 -5.21 -1.49
C SER A 85 2.45 -5.96 -2.62
N LEU A 86 3.20 -6.43 -3.62
CA LEU A 86 2.66 -7.26 -4.69
C LEU A 86 2.08 -8.58 -4.16
N ALA A 87 2.74 -9.22 -3.20
CA ALA A 87 2.26 -10.47 -2.62
C ALA A 87 0.89 -10.30 -1.92
N ILE A 88 0.65 -9.17 -1.26
CA ILE A 88 -0.64 -8.84 -0.63
C ILE A 88 -1.74 -8.61 -1.68
N GLU A 89 -1.40 -8.02 -2.82
CA GLU A 89 -2.34 -7.74 -3.91
C GLU A 89 -2.82 -9.02 -4.59
N PHE A 90 -1.92 -10.00 -4.81
CA PHE A 90 -2.28 -11.29 -5.42
C PHE A 90 -3.01 -12.24 -4.48
N VAL A 91 -2.69 -12.21 -3.19
CA VAL A 91 -3.32 -13.06 -2.18
C VAL A 91 -3.90 -12.18 -1.08
N GLN A 92 -5.22 -12.18 -0.97
CA GLN A 92 -5.92 -11.35 0.00
C GLN A 92 -5.36 -11.51 1.42
N GLY A 93 -4.81 -10.42 1.97
CA GLY A 93 -4.15 -10.40 3.27
C GLY A 93 -2.72 -10.96 3.28
N GLY A 94 -2.20 -11.47 2.16
CA GLY A 94 -0.81 -11.90 2.01
C GLY A 94 -0.39 -13.08 2.89
N LEU A 95 -1.33 -13.81 3.52
CA LEU A 95 -1.03 -14.87 4.47
C LEU A 95 -0.11 -15.95 3.84
N GLY A 96 1.09 -16.09 4.38
CA GLY A 96 2.11 -17.02 3.91
C GLY A 96 2.86 -16.54 2.66
N VAL A 97 2.19 -15.93 1.68
CA VAL A 97 2.83 -15.45 0.44
C VAL A 97 3.70 -14.22 0.70
N PHE A 98 3.27 -13.33 1.58
CA PHE A 98 4.05 -12.15 1.97
C PHE A 98 5.39 -12.54 2.62
N PRO A 99 5.45 -13.37 3.68
CA PRO A 99 6.72 -13.82 4.24
C PRO A 99 7.62 -14.53 3.24
N LEU A 100 7.05 -15.30 2.32
CA LEU A 100 7.82 -15.98 1.27
C LEU A 100 8.38 -14.99 0.24
N ALA A 101 7.63 -13.96 -0.14
CA ALA A 101 8.11 -12.90 -1.03
C ALA A 101 9.28 -12.13 -0.41
N ILE A 102 9.15 -11.76 0.88
CA ILE A 102 10.23 -11.13 1.65
C ILE A 102 11.46 -12.03 1.70
N MET A 103 11.28 -13.30 2.06
CA MET A 103 12.36 -14.28 2.12
C MET A 103 13.10 -14.37 0.79
N ASN A 104 12.39 -14.60 -0.30
CA ASN A 104 13.02 -14.75 -1.62
C ASN A 104 13.78 -13.49 -2.05
N THR A 105 13.29 -12.31 -1.71
CA THR A 105 13.97 -11.06 -2.00
C THR A 105 15.25 -10.93 -1.16
N LEU A 106 15.19 -11.22 0.13
CA LEU A 106 16.32 -11.06 1.03
C LEU A 106 17.44 -12.09 0.81
N LEU A 107 17.10 -13.26 0.28
CA LEU A 107 18.10 -14.23 -0.17
C LEU A 107 19.06 -13.66 -1.22
N LEU A 108 18.57 -12.76 -2.09
CA LEU A 108 19.41 -12.06 -3.08
C LEU A 108 20.40 -11.07 -2.44
N TYR A 109 20.12 -10.65 -1.21
CA TYR A 109 20.98 -9.76 -0.42
C TYR A 109 21.84 -10.51 0.60
N GLY A 110 21.90 -11.84 0.51
CA GLY A 110 22.79 -12.67 1.34
C GLY A 110 22.27 -12.96 2.76
N VAL A 111 20.99 -12.64 3.05
CA VAL A 111 20.38 -12.99 4.34
C VAL A 111 20.07 -14.48 4.37
N SER A 112 20.26 -15.15 5.52
CA SER A 112 19.93 -16.56 5.67
C SER A 112 18.43 -16.81 5.45
N LYS A 113 18.08 -18.00 4.97
CA LYS A 113 16.69 -18.38 4.72
C LYS A 113 15.81 -18.29 5.97
N SER A 114 16.35 -18.68 7.12
CA SER A 114 15.67 -18.62 8.42
C SER A 114 15.43 -17.20 8.87
N GLY A 115 16.46 -16.33 8.82
CA GLY A 115 16.36 -14.91 9.19
C GLY A 115 15.42 -14.13 8.28
N ALA A 116 15.53 -14.36 6.98
CA ALA A 116 14.65 -13.70 5.99
C ALA A 116 13.18 -14.11 6.16
N LEU A 117 12.91 -15.39 6.41
CA LEU A 117 11.55 -15.86 6.68
C LEU A 117 11.01 -15.35 8.01
N ALA A 118 11.84 -15.32 9.06
CA ALA A 118 11.48 -14.78 10.36
C ALA A 118 11.11 -13.30 10.26
N LEU A 119 11.91 -12.49 9.54
CA LEU A 119 11.58 -11.09 9.30
C LEU A 119 10.26 -10.95 8.53
N GLY A 120 10.02 -11.76 7.52
CA GLY A 120 8.77 -11.75 6.76
C GLY A 120 7.54 -11.99 7.67
N TRP A 121 7.63 -12.90 8.60
CA TRP A 121 6.56 -13.13 9.59
C TRP A 121 6.43 -12.00 10.61
N ILE A 122 7.53 -11.41 11.06
CA ILE A 122 7.52 -10.25 11.96
C ILE A 122 6.80 -9.09 11.29
N LEU A 123 7.16 -8.77 10.05
CA LEU A 123 6.53 -7.70 9.26
C LEU A 123 5.02 -7.95 9.08
N TRP A 124 4.64 -9.14 8.65
CA TRP A 124 3.24 -9.49 8.43
C TRP A 124 2.41 -9.42 9.72
N THR A 125 2.92 -10.00 10.79
CA THR A 125 2.24 -10.05 12.09
C THR A 125 2.10 -8.66 12.70
N SER A 126 3.15 -7.84 12.66
CA SER A 126 3.15 -6.48 13.17
C SER A 126 2.12 -5.61 12.46
N GLN A 127 2.06 -5.68 11.13
CA GLN A 127 1.10 -4.94 10.32
C GLN A 127 -0.34 -5.40 10.59
N THR A 128 -0.57 -6.69 10.63
CA THR A 128 -1.89 -7.28 10.90
C THR A 128 -2.38 -6.90 12.30
N LEU A 129 -1.51 -7.02 13.31
CA LEU A 129 -1.83 -6.64 14.68
C LEU A 129 -2.18 -5.15 14.79
N MET A 130 -1.42 -4.28 14.14
CA MET A 130 -1.68 -2.84 14.12
C MET A 130 -3.06 -2.54 13.52
N ILE A 131 -3.41 -3.16 12.39
CA ILE A 131 -4.73 -2.98 11.76
C ILE A 131 -5.87 -3.42 12.69
N ILE A 132 -5.71 -4.57 13.35
CA ILE A 132 -6.71 -5.09 14.30
C ILE A 132 -6.87 -4.13 15.47
N VAL A 133 -5.78 -3.70 16.10
CA VAL A 133 -5.81 -2.79 17.25
C VAL A 133 -6.46 -1.45 16.89
N LEU A 134 -6.05 -0.84 15.77
CA LEU A 134 -6.61 0.43 15.31
C LEU A 134 -8.08 0.27 14.89
N GLY A 135 -8.43 -0.83 14.23
CA GLY A 135 -9.80 -1.14 13.83
C GLY A 135 -10.72 -1.26 15.04
N VAL A 136 -10.32 -2.04 16.05
CA VAL A 136 -11.08 -2.20 17.30
C VAL A 136 -11.19 -0.88 18.05
N ALA A 137 -10.11 -0.10 18.15
CA ALA A 137 -10.11 1.21 18.81
C ALA A 137 -10.99 2.25 18.09
N SER A 138 -11.14 2.15 16.79
CA SER A 138 -11.96 3.08 15.97
C SER A 138 -13.46 2.98 16.29
N ILE A 139 -13.96 1.80 16.64
CA ILE A 139 -15.40 1.56 16.86
C ILE A 139 -15.97 2.43 18.02
N PRO A 140 -15.38 2.41 19.23
CA PRO A 140 -15.87 3.27 20.31
C PRO A 140 -15.64 4.75 20.03
N LEU A 141 -14.54 5.10 19.34
CA LEU A 141 -14.24 6.49 19.01
C LEU A 141 -15.29 7.10 18.06
N LEU A 142 -15.72 6.34 17.04
CA LEU A 142 -16.79 6.75 16.12
C LEU A 142 -18.12 6.95 16.87
N ARG A 143 -18.45 6.08 17.81
CA ARG A 143 -19.66 6.22 18.63
C ARG A 143 -19.63 7.50 19.47
N PHE A 144 -18.47 7.81 20.03
CA PHE A 144 -18.31 9.02 20.86
C PHE A 144 -18.44 10.30 20.05
N VAL A 145 -17.81 10.37 18.87
CA VAL A 145 -17.86 11.53 17.97
C VAL A 145 -19.28 11.74 17.41
N ASN A 146 -19.95 10.68 16.98
CA ASN A 146 -21.31 10.78 16.43
C ASN A 146 -22.35 11.17 17.49
N ARG A 147 -22.18 10.74 18.74
CA ARG A 147 -23.09 11.12 19.82
C ARG A 147 -23.10 12.64 20.05
N ASN A 148 -21.95 13.28 19.98
CA ASN A 148 -21.85 14.73 20.15
C ASN A 148 -22.52 15.50 19.00
N LYS A 149 -22.41 15.03 17.77
CA LYS A 149 -23.09 15.65 16.60
C LYS A 149 -24.61 15.55 16.68
N THR A 150 -25.15 14.45 17.20
CA THR A 150 -26.59 14.27 17.32
C THR A 150 -27.20 15.22 18.37
N ILE A 151 -26.49 15.48 19.45
CA ILE A 151 -26.92 16.42 20.49
C ILE A 151 -26.92 17.85 19.95
N GLU A 152 -25.93 18.24 19.18
CA GLU A 152 -25.78 19.57 18.59
C GLU A 152 -26.90 19.86 17.56
N SER A 153 -27.22 18.90 16.70
CA SER A 153 -28.30 19.02 15.71
C SER A 153 -29.72 19.06 16.34
N THR A 154 -29.91 18.44 17.49
CA THR A 154 -31.20 18.47 18.21
C THR A 154 -31.43 19.81 18.91
N THR A 155 -30.37 20.45 19.38
CA THR A 155 -30.43 21.76 20.07
C THR A 155 -30.69 22.91 19.08
N ASP A 156 -30.20 22.79 17.85
CA ASP A 156 -30.36 23.82 16.80
C ASP A 156 -31.78 23.79 16.17
N ASN A 157 -32.44 22.64 16.15
CA ASN A 157 -33.82 22.50 15.68
C ASN A 157 -34.89 22.94 16.73
N GLN A 158 -34.50 23.27 17.94
CA GLN A 158 -35.41 23.74 19.02
C GLN A 158 -35.35 25.26 19.21
N LYS A 159 -34.56 25.97 18.44
CA LYS A 159 -34.51 27.44 18.42
C LYS A 159 -35.23 27.97 17.18
#